data_1a61402a72b387e02e773ac38ae5db17
#
_entry.id   1a61402a72b387e02e773ac38ae5db17
#
_cell.length_a   1.000
_cell.length_b   1.000
_cell.length_c   1.000
_cell.angle_alpha   90.00
_cell.angle_beta   90.00
_cell.angle_gamma   90.00
#
_symmetry.space_group_name_H-M   'P 1'
#
loop_
_entity.id
_entity.type
_entity.pdbx_description
1 polymer ?
#
loop_
_entity_poly.entity_id
_entity_poly.type
_entity_poly.pdbx_seq_one_letter_code
_entity_poly.pdbx_strand_id
1 'polypeptide(L)'
;NDFPDVGQALLPSTQKYDNELQINSYTLGADYEFSPRKHIQVEVLNWKDSGNHNLNSSLFNGYIESKNKLSIAYMKFAQPFSRDRYNFKGSFFIQNYGVKNLENINEVGLGLGVGVNFGITGNQIDFGYKFSKRSGLHLIDKETLHTFNVGVSIGDLWFVKRREI
;
A
#
# COMPACT_ATOMS: atom_id res chain seq x y z
N ASN A 1 -54.13 30.63 26.61
CA ASN A 1 -53.78 29.49 25.75
C ASN A 1 -52.59 29.86 24.89
N ASP A 2 -51.43 29.83 25.50
CA ASP A 2 -50.18 30.04 24.77
C ASP A 2 -49.72 28.66 24.22
N PHE A 3 -49.81 28.51 22.93
CA PHE A 3 -49.13 27.41 22.23
C PHE A 3 -47.65 27.73 22.19
N PRO A 4 -46.77 26.81 22.61
CA PRO A 4 -45.34 27.02 22.45
C PRO A 4 -45.03 27.07 20.98
N ASP A 5 -44.23 28.06 20.62
CA ASP A 5 -43.77 28.34 19.27
C ASP A 5 -42.94 27.12 18.76
N VAL A 6 -43.61 26.23 18.04
CA VAL A 6 -43.00 25.06 17.44
C VAL A 6 -42.54 25.45 16.04
N GLY A 7 -41.34 25.96 15.91
CA GLY A 7 -40.95 26.25 14.54
C GLY A 7 -39.66 27.01 14.30
N GLN A 8 -38.66 26.86 15.09
CA GLN A 8 -37.31 27.03 14.55
C GLN A 8 -36.85 25.69 14.00
N ALA A 9 -37.21 25.43 12.73
CA ALA A 9 -36.56 24.39 11.96
C ALA A 9 -35.06 24.61 12.07
N LEU A 10 -34.35 23.68 12.71
CA LEU A 10 -32.92 23.62 12.70
C LEU A 10 -32.51 23.49 11.22
N LEU A 11 -32.27 24.61 10.58
CA LEU A 11 -31.60 24.61 9.28
C LEU A 11 -30.29 23.88 9.45
N PRO A 12 -29.98 22.87 8.63
CA PRO A 12 -28.71 22.18 8.70
C PRO A 12 -27.61 23.25 8.54
N SER A 13 -26.86 23.48 9.60
CA SER A 13 -25.68 24.35 9.52
C SER A 13 -24.69 23.68 8.57
N THR A 14 -24.54 24.21 7.38
CA THR A 14 -23.50 23.80 6.45
C THR A 14 -22.16 24.26 7.05
N GLN A 15 -21.51 23.40 7.79
CA GLN A 15 -20.11 23.63 8.18
C GLN A 15 -19.26 23.41 6.93
N LYS A 16 -18.66 24.48 6.44
CA LYS A 16 -17.65 24.42 5.39
C LYS A 16 -16.34 23.95 6.04
N TYR A 17 -15.91 22.75 5.70
CA TYR A 17 -14.62 22.22 6.10
C TYR A 17 -13.61 22.56 4.99
N ASP A 18 -12.74 23.50 5.23
CA ASP A 18 -11.58 23.73 4.37
C ASP A 18 -10.47 22.79 4.86
N ASN A 19 -10.33 21.65 4.19
CA ASN A 19 -9.23 20.72 4.40
C ASN A 19 -8.20 20.95 3.31
N GLU A 20 -7.01 21.37 3.68
CA GLU A 20 -5.87 21.47 2.79
C GLU A 20 -5.00 20.22 2.96
N LEU A 21 -4.90 19.41 1.90
CA LEU A 21 -4.04 18.23 1.85
C LEU A 21 -2.70 18.63 1.21
N GLN A 22 -1.61 18.59 1.99
CA GLN A 22 -0.26 18.83 1.49
C GLN A 22 0.63 17.63 1.76
N ILE A 23 0.76 16.77 0.73
CA ILE A 23 1.52 15.54 0.82
C ILE A 23 2.93 15.75 0.27
N ASN A 24 3.91 15.42 1.08
CA ASN A 24 5.30 15.26 0.68
C ASN A 24 5.67 13.78 0.80
N SER A 25 6.11 13.16 -0.29
CA SER A 25 6.58 11.77 -0.26
C SER A 25 7.84 11.59 -1.08
N TYR A 26 8.72 10.74 -0.59
CA TYR A 26 9.88 10.29 -1.32
C TYR A 26 10.11 8.80 -1.08
N THR A 27 10.52 8.14 -2.14
CA THR A 27 10.89 6.73 -2.10
C THR A 27 12.30 6.61 -2.67
N LEU A 28 13.17 5.95 -1.93
CA LEU A 28 14.51 5.59 -2.37
C LEU A 28 14.60 4.07 -2.40
N GLY A 29 15.09 3.53 -3.50
CA GLY A 29 15.27 2.09 -3.65
C GLY A 29 16.58 1.75 -4.33
N ALA A 30 17.11 0.59 -3.97
CA ALA A 30 18.25 -0.03 -4.64
C ALA A 30 17.90 -1.48 -4.95
N ASP A 31 18.26 -1.92 -6.16
CA ASP A 31 18.13 -3.29 -6.63
C ASP A 31 19.52 -3.82 -6.99
N TYR A 32 19.85 -4.98 -6.49
CA TYR A 32 21.12 -5.66 -6.75
C TYR A 32 20.89 -7.07 -7.28
N GLU A 33 21.29 -7.30 -8.52
CA GLU A 33 21.32 -8.63 -9.13
C GLU A 33 22.64 -9.34 -8.76
N PHE A 34 22.58 -10.29 -7.83
CA PHE A 34 23.76 -11.03 -7.37
C PHE A 34 23.98 -12.34 -8.14
N SER A 35 22.99 -12.79 -8.88
CA SER A 35 23.05 -13.95 -9.78
C SER A 35 22.00 -13.76 -10.88
N PRO A 36 22.17 -14.33 -12.07
CA PRO A 36 21.18 -14.19 -13.14
C PRO A 36 19.77 -14.43 -12.64
N ARG A 37 18.92 -13.39 -12.76
CA ARG A 37 17.50 -13.41 -12.36
C ARG A 37 17.24 -13.50 -10.85
N LYS A 38 18.24 -13.33 -10.02
CA LYS A 38 18.08 -13.29 -8.57
C LYS A 38 18.47 -11.91 -8.07
N HIS A 39 17.54 -11.25 -7.43
CA HIS A 39 17.65 -9.86 -7.00
C HIS A 39 17.42 -9.73 -5.50
N ILE A 40 18.10 -8.78 -4.92
CA ILE A 40 17.79 -8.25 -3.60
C ILE A 40 17.45 -6.78 -3.79
N GLN A 41 16.26 -6.40 -3.36
CA GLN A 41 15.78 -5.03 -3.39
C GLN A 41 15.67 -4.49 -1.97
N VAL A 42 16.14 -3.27 -1.78
CA VAL A 42 15.92 -2.50 -0.54
C VAL A 42 15.18 -1.23 -0.91
N GLU A 43 14.15 -0.90 -0.15
CA GLU A 43 13.32 0.29 -0.38
C GLU A 43 13.07 1.01 0.93
N VAL A 44 13.24 2.32 0.92
CA VAL A 44 12.86 3.24 1.98
C VAL A 44 11.80 4.18 1.43
N LEU A 45 10.66 4.25 2.10
CA LEU A 45 9.59 5.18 1.77
C LEU A 45 9.34 6.08 2.98
N ASN A 46 9.28 7.37 2.73
CA ASN A 46 8.79 8.36 3.67
C ASN A 46 7.62 9.10 3.02
N TRP A 47 6.56 9.28 3.79
CA TRP A 47 5.38 10.03 3.41
C TRP A 47 4.95 10.88 4.59
N LYS A 48 4.69 12.14 4.35
CA LYS A 48 4.21 13.07 5.37
C LYS A 48 3.15 14.00 4.80
N ASP A 49 2.06 14.14 5.54
CA ASP A 49 1.04 15.15 5.31
C ASP A 49 1.28 16.33 6.25
N SER A 50 1.50 17.50 5.65
CA SER A 50 1.71 18.77 6.37
C SER A 50 0.54 19.75 6.16
N GLY A 51 -0.56 19.29 5.58
CA GLY A 51 -1.75 20.09 5.35
C GLY A 51 -2.45 20.51 6.65
N ASN A 52 -3.24 21.55 6.55
CA ASN A 52 -4.04 22.04 7.67
C ASN A 52 -5.40 21.33 7.68
N HIS A 53 -5.55 20.38 8.60
CA HIS A 53 -6.81 19.64 8.77
C HIS A 53 -7.58 20.22 9.96
N ASN A 54 -8.57 21.05 9.68
CA ASN A 54 -9.54 21.53 10.68
C ASN A 54 -10.57 20.43 10.99
N LEU A 55 -10.10 19.31 11.56
CA LEU A 55 -10.98 18.25 12.04
C LEU A 55 -11.50 18.59 13.44
N ASN A 56 -12.33 19.62 13.54
CA ASN A 56 -13.04 19.96 14.79
C ASN A 56 -14.21 19.00 15.09
N SER A 57 -14.33 17.89 14.38
CA SER A 57 -15.36 16.90 14.67
C SER A 57 -14.82 15.85 15.63
N SER A 58 -15.52 15.65 16.73
CA SER A 58 -15.26 14.61 17.75
C SER A 58 -15.30 13.16 17.19
N LEU A 59 -15.63 12.99 15.92
CA LEU A 59 -15.76 11.69 15.24
C LEU A 59 -14.43 11.19 14.66
N PHE A 60 -13.43 12.07 14.44
CA PHE A 60 -12.14 11.69 13.85
C PHE A 60 -10.98 12.27 14.67
N ASN A 61 -10.74 11.66 15.83
CA ASN A 61 -9.68 12.12 16.73
C ASN A 61 -8.25 11.81 16.25
N GLY A 62 -8.09 11.08 15.17
CA GLY A 62 -6.78 10.75 14.64
C GLY A 62 -6.78 10.46 13.14
N TYR A 63 -5.81 10.98 12.42
CA TYR A 63 -5.51 10.63 11.04
C TYR A 63 -4.03 10.32 10.90
N ILE A 64 -3.69 9.55 9.88
CA ILE A 64 -2.28 9.23 9.59
C ILE A 64 -1.62 10.48 9.03
N GLU A 65 -0.68 11.04 9.80
CA GLU A 65 0.09 12.23 9.44
C GLU A 65 1.41 11.89 8.75
N SER A 66 1.95 10.72 9.06
CA SER A 66 3.20 10.28 8.45
C SER A 66 3.29 8.77 8.33
N LYS A 67 4.10 8.32 7.38
CA LYS A 67 4.39 6.91 7.15
C LYS A 67 5.84 6.75 6.76
N ASN A 68 6.57 5.95 7.53
CA ASN A 68 7.94 5.54 7.22
C ASN A 68 7.93 4.03 7.01
N LYS A 69 8.54 3.56 5.94
CA LYS A 69 8.64 2.14 5.63
C LYS A 69 10.05 1.81 5.18
N LEU A 70 10.61 0.76 5.73
CA LEU A 70 11.80 0.09 5.23
C LEU A 70 11.39 -1.31 4.79
N SER A 71 11.75 -1.72 3.59
CA SER A 71 11.52 -3.06 3.10
C SER A 71 12.74 -3.65 2.42
N ILE A 72 12.92 -4.96 2.60
CA ILE A 72 13.92 -5.77 1.91
C ILE A 72 13.16 -6.89 1.23
N ALA A 73 13.44 -7.13 -0.04
CA ALA A 73 12.83 -8.19 -0.82
C ALA A 73 13.89 -9.00 -1.55
N TYR A 74 13.68 -10.30 -1.57
CA TYR A 74 14.37 -11.24 -2.46
C TYR A 74 13.43 -11.62 -3.58
N MET A 75 13.91 -11.62 -4.82
CA MET A 75 13.16 -12.00 -6.00
C MET A 75 13.96 -12.97 -6.86
N LYS A 76 13.29 -14.01 -7.33
CA LYS A 76 13.79 -14.92 -8.37
C LYS A 76 12.83 -14.90 -9.54
N PHE A 77 13.32 -14.51 -10.71
CA PHE A 77 12.52 -14.50 -11.93
C PHE A 77 12.69 -15.78 -12.74
N ALA A 78 11.62 -16.20 -13.38
CA ALA A 78 11.62 -17.30 -14.34
C ALA A 78 12.50 -16.99 -15.55
N GLN A 79 13.05 -18.02 -16.18
CA GLN A 79 13.80 -17.84 -17.41
C GLN A 79 12.84 -17.68 -18.59
N PRO A 80 12.97 -16.60 -19.38
CA PRO A 80 12.22 -16.46 -20.62
C PRO A 80 12.47 -17.67 -21.54
N PHE A 81 11.41 -18.15 -22.17
CA PHE A 81 11.45 -19.27 -23.13
C PHE A 81 11.96 -20.61 -22.58
N SER A 82 12.01 -20.79 -21.28
CA SER A 82 12.36 -22.06 -20.64
C SER A 82 11.14 -22.77 -20.04
N ARG A 83 11.37 -24.00 -19.55
CA ARG A 83 10.37 -24.74 -18.78
C ARG A 83 10.16 -24.16 -17.38
N ASP A 84 11.05 -23.30 -16.89
CA ASP A 84 10.93 -22.62 -15.60
C ASP A 84 9.93 -21.46 -15.76
N ARG A 85 8.73 -21.64 -15.24
CA ARG A 85 7.61 -20.70 -15.35
C ARG A 85 7.33 -19.94 -14.06
N TYR A 86 8.10 -20.17 -13.01
CA TYR A 86 7.78 -19.66 -11.68
C TYR A 86 8.70 -18.51 -11.28
N ASN A 87 8.06 -17.41 -10.90
CA ASN A 87 8.70 -16.30 -10.20
C ASN A 87 8.44 -16.45 -8.69
N PHE A 88 9.43 -16.16 -7.87
CA PHE A 88 9.29 -16.17 -6.41
C PHE A 88 9.69 -14.84 -5.84
N LYS A 89 8.92 -14.36 -4.86
CA LYS A 89 9.21 -13.14 -4.11
C LYS A 89 9.04 -13.41 -2.63
N GLY A 90 10.07 -13.09 -1.84
CA GLY A 90 10.01 -13.03 -0.39
C GLY A 90 10.34 -11.62 0.05
N SER A 91 9.62 -11.06 1.02
CA SER A 91 9.89 -9.71 1.52
C SER A 91 9.70 -9.63 3.02
N PHE A 92 10.49 -8.76 3.64
CA PHE A 92 10.36 -8.33 5.03
C PHE A 92 10.20 -6.82 5.03
N PHE A 93 9.35 -6.29 5.90
CA PHE A 93 9.19 -4.85 6.04
C PHE A 93 8.92 -4.45 7.49
N ILE A 94 9.37 -3.26 7.78
CA ILE A 94 9.05 -2.53 9.02
C ILE A 94 8.44 -1.21 8.60
N GLN A 95 7.33 -0.84 9.22
CA GLN A 95 6.60 0.36 8.89
C GLN A 95 6.12 1.05 10.16
N ASN A 96 6.27 2.36 10.20
CA ASN A 96 5.79 3.21 11.28
C ASN A 96 4.80 4.22 10.70
N TYR A 97 3.66 4.37 11.36
CA TYR A 97 2.66 5.39 11.05
C TYR A 97 2.61 6.38 12.21
N GLY A 98 2.84 7.65 11.92
CA GLY A 98 2.54 8.74 12.83
C GLY A 98 1.06 9.09 12.73
N VAL A 99 0.35 9.00 13.84
CA VAL A 99 -1.07 9.34 13.93
C VAL A 99 -1.21 10.59 14.77
N LYS A 100 -1.86 11.62 14.22
CA LYS A 100 -2.07 12.87 14.94
C LYS A 100 -2.93 12.62 16.18
N ASN A 101 -2.51 13.16 17.31
CA ASN A 101 -3.17 13.06 18.62
C ASN A 101 -3.27 11.64 19.20
N LEU A 102 -2.62 10.65 18.60
CA LEU A 102 -2.59 9.27 19.08
C LEU A 102 -1.16 8.74 19.11
N GLU A 103 -0.97 7.57 19.70
CA GLU A 103 0.31 6.87 19.66
C GLU A 103 0.65 6.39 18.24
N ASN A 104 1.94 6.36 17.94
CA ASN A 104 2.43 5.84 16.67
C ASN A 104 2.12 4.35 16.53
N ILE A 105 1.74 3.94 15.33
CA ILE A 105 1.49 2.54 15.00
C ILE A 105 2.75 1.97 14.36
N ASN A 106 3.25 0.89 14.92
CA ASN A 106 4.36 0.12 14.36
C ASN A 106 3.82 -1.16 13.72
N GLU A 107 4.21 -1.42 12.48
CA GLU A 107 3.86 -2.63 11.76
C GLU A 107 5.12 -3.34 11.29
N VAL A 108 5.21 -4.64 11.58
CA VAL A 108 6.28 -5.52 11.09
C VAL A 108 5.64 -6.68 10.36
N GLY A 109 6.15 -7.03 9.18
CA GLY A 109 5.53 -8.08 8.40
C GLY A 109 6.45 -8.76 7.41
N LEU A 110 5.94 -9.88 6.92
CA LEU A 110 6.53 -10.73 5.90
C LEU A 110 5.58 -10.81 4.70
N GLY A 111 6.15 -10.85 3.50
CA GLY A 111 5.42 -11.08 2.27
C GLY A 111 6.00 -12.25 1.50
N LEU A 112 5.15 -13.08 0.95
CA LEU A 112 5.50 -14.16 0.04
C LEU A 112 4.71 -13.99 -1.25
N GLY A 113 5.34 -14.24 -2.40
CA GLY A 113 4.68 -14.16 -3.69
C GLY A 113 5.17 -15.26 -4.63
N VAL A 114 4.26 -15.76 -5.43
CA VAL A 114 4.53 -16.71 -6.51
C VAL A 114 3.84 -16.19 -7.76
N GLY A 115 4.62 -16.00 -8.83
CA GLY A 115 4.12 -15.68 -10.16
C GLY A 115 4.26 -16.89 -11.06
N VAL A 116 3.24 -17.14 -11.88
CA VAL A 116 3.24 -18.20 -12.88
C VAL A 116 3.15 -17.58 -14.26
N ASN A 117 4.21 -17.73 -15.06
CA ASN A 117 4.23 -17.27 -16.44
C ASN A 117 3.53 -18.28 -17.34
N PHE A 118 2.66 -17.79 -18.22
CA PHE A 118 1.95 -18.63 -19.19
C PHE A 118 1.96 -17.97 -20.58
N GLY A 119 1.85 -18.82 -21.58
CA GLY A 119 1.93 -18.37 -22.98
C GLY A 119 3.34 -17.98 -23.42
N ILE A 120 3.43 -17.35 -24.58
CA ILE A 120 4.69 -16.96 -25.25
C ILE A 120 5.03 -15.48 -24.96
N THR A 121 4.06 -14.68 -24.55
CA THR A 121 4.13 -13.21 -24.51
C THR A 121 4.32 -12.61 -23.13
N GLY A 122 4.81 -13.38 -22.16
CA GLY A 122 5.07 -12.84 -20.81
C GLY A 122 3.82 -12.60 -19.96
N ASN A 123 2.74 -13.31 -20.26
CA ASN A 123 1.55 -13.29 -19.42
C ASN A 123 1.87 -13.96 -18.08
N GLN A 124 1.37 -13.38 -17.00
CA GLN A 124 1.67 -13.83 -15.65
C GLN A 124 0.44 -13.77 -14.76
N ILE A 125 0.29 -14.76 -13.89
CA ILE A 125 -0.63 -14.72 -12.77
C ILE A 125 0.21 -14.70 -11.51
N ASP A 126 -0.05 -13.72 -10.66
CA ASP A 126 0.65 -13.52 -9.38
C ASP A 126 -0.27 -13.83 -8.22
N PHE A 127 0.25 -14.59 -7.27
CA PHE A 127 -0.37 -14.84 -5.98
C PHE A 127 0.55 -14.27 -4.90
N GLY A 128 0.00 -13.46 -4.03
CA GLY A 128 0.73 -12.86 -2.91
C GLY A 128 0.03 -13.10 -1.59
N TYR A 129 0.82 -13.32 -0.57
CA TYR A 129 0.38 -13.39 0.81
C TYR A 129 1.25 -12.49 1.67
N LYS A 130 0.63 -11.65 2.47
CA LYS A 130 1.29 -10.77 3.44
C LYS A 130 0.74 -11.07 4.83
N PHE A 131 1.66 -11.28 5.75
CA PHE A 131 1.39 -11.42 7.19
C PHE A 131 2.06 -10.27 7.91
N SER A 132 1.33 -9.57 8.77
CA SER A 132 1.92 -8.51 9.59
C SER A 132 1.28 -8.41 10.96
N LYS A 133 2.06 -7.85 11.88
CA LYS A 133 1.63 -7.50 13.24
C LYS A 133 1.76 -6.00 13.45
N ARG A 134 0.70 -5.40 13.97
CA ARG A 134 0.66 -3.99 14.39
C ARG A 134 0.62 -3.88 15.90
N SER A 135 1.26 -2.84 16.42
CA SER A 135 1.24 -2.45 17.82
C SER A 135 1.20 -0.93 17.94
N GLY A 136 0.74 -0.41 19.08
CA GLY A 136 0.72 1.04 19.35
C GLY A 136 -0.64 1.71 19.26
N LEU A 137 -1.73 1.00 18.97
CA LEU A 137 -3.09 1.50 19.12
C LEU A 137 -3.56 1.29 20.57
N HIS A 138 -3.90 2.36 21.25
CA HIS A 138 -4.34 2.36 22.65
C HIS A 138 -5.61 1.50 22.89
N LEU A 139 -6.37 1.18 21.85
CA LEU A 139 -7.60 0.38 21.92
C LEU A 139 -7.40 -1.10 21.56
N ILE A 140 -6.27 -1.45 20.93
CA ILE A 140 -5.98 -2.82 20.48
C ILE A 140 -4.50 -3.08 20.68
N ASP A 141 -4.16 -3.78 21.76
CA ASP A 141 -2.76 -4.04 22.13
C ASP A 141 -1.92 -4.70 21.03
N LYS A 142 -2.52 -5.53 20.18
CA LYS A 142 -1.85 -6.19 19.05
C LYS A 142 -2.87 -6.60 18.00
N GLU A 143 -2.65 -6.19 16.77
CA GLU A 143 -3.44 -6.61 15.63
C GLU A 143 -2.60 -7.52 14.71
N THR A 144 -3.19 -8.62 14.27
CA THR A 144 -2.59 -9.50 13.27
C THR A 144 -3.36 -9.37 11.97
N LEU A 145 -2.63 -9.08 10.88
CA LEU A 145 -3.20 -8.84 9.56
C LEU A 145 -2.76 -9.92 8.58
N HIS A 146 -3.70 -10.44 7.84
CA HIS A 146 -3.48 -11.38 6.75
C HIS A 146 -4.04 -10.77 5.46
N THR A 147 -3.21 -10.62 4.43
CA THR A 147 -3.63 -10.06 3.15
C THR A 147 -3.28 -11.03 2.03
N PHE A 148 -4.26 -11.36 1.22
CA PHE A 148 -4.09 -12.15 0.01
C PHE A 148 -4.27 -11.25 -1.21
N ASN A 149 -3.37 -11.36 -2.18
CA ASN A 149 -3.42 -10.63 -3.43
C ASN A 149 -3.37 -11.59 -4.60
N VAL A 150 -4.19 -11.33 -5.60
CA VAL A 150 -4.12 -12.02 -6.90
C VAL A 150 -4.01 -10.95 -7.96
N GLY A 151 -3.00 -11.09 -8.82
CA GLY A 151 -2.76 -10.20 -9.94
C GLY A 151 -2.70 -10.97 -11.25
N VAL A 152 -3.15 -10.37 -12.33
CA VAL A 152 -3.02 -10.90 -13.68
C VAL A 152 -2.36 -9.83 -14.54
N SER A 153 -1.24 -10.18 -15.17
CA SER A 153 -0.55 -9.34 -16.13
C SER A 153 -0.64 -10.00 -17.50
N ILE A 154 -1.18 -9.28 -18.47
CA ILE A 154 -1.33 -9.75 -19.85
C ILE A 154 -0.48 -8.84 -20.72
N GLY A 155 0.61 -9.39 -21.26
CA GLY A 155 1.44 -8.74 -22.26
C GLY A 155 0.94 -9.13 -23.66
N ASP A 156 0.39 -8.17 -24.38
CA ASP A 156 0.00 -8.40 -25.77
C ASP A 156 0.99 -7.70 -26.72
N LEU A 157 1.50 -8.44 -27.69
CA LEU A 157 2.33 -7.87 -28.76
C LEU A 157 1.43 -7.23 -29.80
N TRP A 158 0.91 -6.03 -29.52
CA TRP A 158 0.00 -5.31 -30.41
C TRP A 158 0.62 -4.86 -31.74
N PHE A 159 1.95 -4.95 -31.90
CA PHE A 159 2.64 -4.49 -33.11
C PHE A 159 3.74 -5.44 -33.56
N VAL A 160 3.37 -6.59 -34.06
CA VAL A 160 4.24 -7.33 -34.98
C VAL A 160 3.99 -6.80 -36.38
N LYS A 161 4.82 -5.88 -36.84
CA LYS A 161 4.83 -5.48 -38.26
C LYS A 161 5.19 -6.74 -39.08
N ARG A 162 4.20 -7.33 -39.74
CA ARG A 162 4.44 -8.40 -40.70
C ARG A 162 5.40 -7.83 -41.76
N ARG A 163 6.61 -8.33 -41.83
CA ARG A 163 7.45 -8.13 -43.01
C ARG A 163 6.80 -8.96 -44.11
N GLU A 164 6.22 -8.29 -45.07
CA GLU A 164 5.91 -8.91 -46.36
C GLU A 164 7.24 -9.24 -47.01
N ILE A 165 7.42 -10.53 -47.34
CA ILE A 165 8.54 -11.08 -48.14
C ILE A 165 8.14 -10.97 -49.61
#